data_3e3202a691e1749b1838b4baf5ebe7ac
#
_entry.id   3e3202a691e1749b1838b4baf5ebe7ac
#
_cell.length_a   1.000
_cell.length_b   1.000
_cell.length_c   1.000
_cell.angle_alpha   90.00
_cell.angle_beta   90.00
_cell.angle_gamma   90.00
#
_symmetry.space_group_name_H-M   'P 1'
#
loop_
_entity.id
_entity.type
_entity.pdbx_description
1 polymer ?
#
loop_
_entity_poly.entity_id
_entity_poly.type
_entity_poly.pdbx_seq_one_letter_code
_entity_poly.pdbx_strand_id
1 'polypeptide(L)'
;MGKGAKDAAGADLRVSLYRLFLKVWGSMPVNEHVDQFEFVSDEQGARRNLDAITLRPRIAFLLSALEGFKTEEVARALDCSTQEAASLIDTASKEITQQIRTNVLIIEDEPFIALDLQTLVEELGHRVVGVARTHREALEAVAKERPGLILADIQLADGSSGLEAVNQILGDCSVPVIFITAYPERFLTGAPPEPAFLVTKPFGVDSLKAVISQALFFDRKSHRTGIPRAPVAVG
;
A
#
# COMPACT_ATOMS: atom_id res chain seq x y z
N MET A 1 23.77 -24.30 -6.18
CA MET A 1 23.31 -24.39 -4.77
C MET A 1 23.78 -23.24 -3.85
N GLY A 2 24.36 -22.13 -4.35
CA GLY A 2 24.99 -21.11 -3.49
C GLY A 2 24.20 -19.81 -3.26
N LYS A 3 23.19 -19.48 -4.08
CA LYS A 3 22.47 -18.19 -3.99
C LYS A 3 21.44 -18.17 -2.85
N GLY A 4 20.63 -19.21 -2.73
CA GLY A 4 19.57 -19.26 -1.71
C GLY A 4 20.06 -19.30 -0.25
N ALA A 5 21.24 -19.83 0.02
CA ALA A 5 21.81 -19.87 1.38
C ALA A 5 22.37 -18.50 1.82
N LYS A 6 22.89 -17.69 0.89
CA LYS A 6 23.36 -16.33 1.18
C LYS A 6 22.19 -15.36 1.41
N ASP A 7 21.10 -15.52 0.67
CA ASP A 7 19.91 -14.68 0.80
C ASP A 7 19.18 -14.99 2.13
N ALA A 8 19.11 -16.26 2.54
CA ALA A 8 18.54 -16.66 3.83
C ALA A 8 19.38 -16.13 5.03
N ALA A 9 20.71 -16.21 4.95
CA ALA A 9 21.59 -15.68 6.00
C ALA A 9 21.52 -14.16 6.12
N GLY A 10 21.37 -13.44 4.99
CA GLY A 10 21.19 -11.99 4.95
C GLY A 10 19.85 -11.57 5.56
N ALA A 11 18.77 -12.27 5.25
CA ALA A 11 17.45 -12.03 5.83
C ALA A 11 17.45 -12.25 7.34
N ASP A 12 18.11 -13.28 7.83
CA ASP A 12 18.20 -13.59 9.25
C ASP A 12 19.03 -12.57 10.04
N LEU A 13 20.11 -12.06 9.44
CA LEU A 13 20.92 -10.98 10.02
C LEU A 13 20.12 -9.67 10.12
N ARG A 14 19.33 -9.33 9.11
CA ARG A 14 18.48 -8.14 9.09
C ARG A 14 17.40 -8.19 10.18
N VAL A 15 16.71 -9.31 10.33
CA VAL A 15 15.73 -9.52 11.41
C VAL A 15 16.37 -9.38 12.78
N SER A 16 17.57 -9.97 12.97
CA SER A 16 18.31 -9.90 14.23
C SER A 16 18.73 -8.47 14.57
N LEU A 17 19.13 -7.67 13.57
CA LEU A 17 19.45 -6.26 13.74
C LEU A 17 18.26 -5.44 14.22
N TYR A 18 17.10 -5.60 13.56
CA TYR A 18 15.87 -4.91 13.95
C TYR A 18 15.39 -5.33 15.34
N ARG A 19 15.48 -6.63 15.68
CA ARG A 19 15.16 -7.12 17.02
C ARG A 19 16.04 -6.46 18.09
N LEU A 20 17.36 -6.38 17.85
CA LEU A 20 18.28 -5.73 18.76
C LEU A 20 17.98 -4.22 18.87
N PHE A 21 17.77 -3.55 17.74
CA PHE A 21 17.42 -2.13 17.70
C PHE A 21 16.16 -1.84 18.51
N LEU A 22 15.08 -2.58 18.29
CA LEU A 22 13.80 -2.41 18.98
C LEU A 22 13.94 -2.67 20.50
N LYS A 23 14.75 -3.65 20.89
CA LYS A 23 15.02 -3.95 22.29
C LYS A 23 15.78 -2.81 22.97
N VAL A 24 16.83 -2.27 22.32
CA VAL A 24 17.60 -1.13 22.83
C VAL A 24 16.72 0.12 22.86
N TRP A 25 16.00 0.39 21.78
CA TRP A 25 15.10 1.55 21.67
C TRP A 25 14.01 1.54 22.74
N GLY A 26 13.36 0.38 22.99
CA GLY A 26 12.35 0.22 24.03
C GLY A 26 12.89 0.32 25.47
N SER A 27 14.21 0.17 25.68
CA SER A 27 14.84 0.32 27.00
C SER A 27 15.28 1.75 27.32
N MET A 28 15.15 2.69 26.37
CA MET A 28 15.57 4.07 26.58
C MET A 28 14.46 4.87 27.28
N PRO A 29 14.75 5.55 28.41
CA PRO A 29 13.75 6.34 29.17
C PRO A 29 13.13 7.48 28.36
N VAL A 30 13.84 7.96 27.33
CA VAL A 30 13.39 9.06 26.43
C VAL A 30 12.16 8.65 25.60
N ASN A 31 11.94 7.36 25.41
CA ASN A 31 10.87 6.85 24.56
C ASN A 31 9.51 6.68 25.29
N GLU A 32 9.49 6.86 26.61
CA GLU A 32 8.22 6.96 27.35
C GLU A 32 7.48 8.29 27.10
N HIS A 33 8.14 9.29 26.46
CA HIS A 33 7.64 10.65 26.24
C HIS A 33 7.77 11.10 24.78
N VAL A 34 7.80 10.22 23.79
CA VAL A 34 7.93 10.55 22.35
C VAL A 34 6.76 11.40 21.81
N ASP A 35 5.70 11.58 22.60
CA ASP A 35 4.57 12.45 22.25
C ASP A 35 4.93 13.97 22.28
N GLN A 36 6.13 14.38 22.66
CA GLN A 36 6.48 15.79 22.88
C GLN A 36 7.60 16.37 22.00
N PHE A 37 8.19 15.62 21.07
CA PHE A 37 9.15 16.22 20.13
C PHE A 37 8.45 16.87 18.94
N GLU A 38 8.25 18.17 19.02
CA GLU A 38 7.95 19.03 17.86
C GLU A 38 9.14 19.04 16.88
N PHE A 39 9.13 18.14 15.92
CA PHE A 39 9.91 18.35 14.71
C PHE A 39 9.12 19.25 13.77
N VAL A 40 9.63 20.47 13.62
CA VAL A 40 9.16 21.44 12.61
C VAL A 40 9.56 20.91 11.23
N SER A 41 8.73 20.10 10.63
CA SER A 41 8.79 19.75 9.21
C SER A 41 7.42 19.28 8.73
N ASP A 42 7.18 19.48 7.44
CA ASP A 42 5.92 19.32 6.68
C ASP A 42 5.32 17.89 6.66
N GLU A 43 5.82 17.00 7.53
CA GLU A 43 5.41 15.60 7.69
C GLU A 43 4.21 15.40 8.65
N GLN A 44 3.56 16.46 9.10
CA GLN A 44 2.55 16.41 10.17
C GLN A 44 1.32 15.52 9.88
N GLY A 45 0.96 15.33 8.61
CA GLY A 45 -0.21 14.51 8.28
C GLY A 45 0.01 13.00 8.41
N ALA A 46 1.11 12.51 7.85
CA ALA A 46 1.49 11.10 7.96
C ALA A 46 1.84 10.74 9.41
N ARG A 47 2.44 11.69 10.13
CA ARG A 47 2.80 11.55 11.53
C ARG A 47 1.55 11.46 12.42
N ARG A 48 0.53 12.33 12.25
CA ARG A 48 -0.73 12.24 13.00
C ARG A 48 -1.44 10.90 12.80
N ASN A 49 -1.39 10.33 11.59
CA ASN A 49 -1.99 9.03 11.31
C ASN A 49 -1.21 7.89 11.98
N LEU A 50 0.13 8.00 12.10
CA LEU A 50 0.94 7.03 12.81
C LEU A 50 0.86 7.22 14.33
N ASP A 51 0.77 8.45 14.83
CA ASP A 51 0.71 8.76 16.25
C ASP A 51 -0.61 8.32 16.90
N ALA A 52 -1.66 8.21 16.10
CA ALA A 52 -2.94 7.67 16.55
C ALA A 52 -2.97 6.12 16.63
N ILE A 53 -1.94 5.44 16.11
CA ILE A 53 -1.81 3.98 16.17
C ILE A 53 -1.01 3.62 17.42
N THR A 54 -1.47 2.64 18.19
CA THR A 54 -0.71 2.11 19.33
C THR A 54 0.67 1.63 18.89
N LEU A 55 1.68 1.85 19.71
CA LEU A 55 3.10 1.72 19.33
C LEU A 55 3.45 0.36 18.73
N ARG A 56 2.99 -0.73 19.33
CA ARG A 56 3.36 -2.09 18.91
C ARG A 56 2.74 -2.49 17.56
N PRO A 57 1.46 -2.25 17.28
CA PRO A 57 0.88 -2.36 15.94
C PRO A 57 1.58 -1.49 14.89
N ARG A 58 1.92 -0.24 15.24
CA ARG A 58 2.65 0.69 14.36
C ARG A 58 3.99 0.10 13.91
N ILE A 59 4.79 -0.43 14.85
CA ILE A 59 6.08 -1.05 14.54
C ILE A 59 5.89 -2.26 13.64
N ALA A 60 4.93 -3.15 13.95
CA ALA A 60 4.63 -4.33 13.12
C ALA A 60 4.27 -3.94 11.68
N PHE A 61 3.43 -2.92 11.52
CA PHE A 61 3.04 -2.38 10.22
C PHE A 61 4.25 -1.81 9.46
N LEU A 62 5.09 -1.00 10.11
CA LEU A 62 6.27 -0.40 9.46
C LEU A 62 7.28 -1.46 9.03
N LEU A 63 7.53 -2.49 9.84
CA LEU A 63 8.38 -3.61 9.45
C LEU A 63 7.86 -4.34 8.23
N SER A 64 6.56 -4.57 8.15
CA SER A 64 5.94 -5.23 7.00
C SER A 64 5.89 -4.33 5.77
N ALA A 65 5.36 -3.11 5.92
CA ALA A 65 5.04 -2.21 4.81
C ALA A 65 6.25 -1.47 4.23
N LEU A 66 7.21 -1.04 5.08
CA LEU A 66 8.40 -0.31 4.63
C LEU A 66 9.59 -1.22 4.42
N GLU A 67 9.78 -2.16 5.34
CA GLU A 67 10.97 -3.02 5.32
C GLU A 67 10.72 -4.32 4.54
N GLY A 68 9.48 -4.59 4.13
CA GLY A 68 9.10 -5.79 3.37
C GLY A 68 9.29 -7.09 4.15
N PHE A 69 9.20 -7.06 5.49
CA PHE A 69 9.30 -8.24 6.31
C PHE A 69 8.04 -9.10 6.17
N LYS A 70 8.23 -10.40 6.03
CA LYS A 70 7.14 -11.38 6.13
C LYS A 70 6.64 -11.45 7.57
N THR A 71 5.42 -11.94 7.77
CA THR A 71 4.81 -12.02 9.11
C THR A 71 5.67 -12.80 10.12
N GLU A 72 6.35 -13.87 9.66
CA GLU A 72 7.27 -14.66 10.48
C GLU A 72 8.53 -13.87 10.88
N GLU A 73 8.99 -12.99 10.00
CA GLU A 73 10.13 -12.11 10.25
C GLU A 73 9.76 -11.00 11.23
N VAL A 74 8.56 -10.40 11.07
CA VAL A 74 7.99 -9.44 12.03
C VAL A 74 7.84 -10.09 13.40
N ALA A 75 7.31 -11.31 13.48
CA ALA A 75 7.18 -12.06 14.73
C ALA A 75 8.53 -12.23 15.45
N ARG A 76 9.58 -12.62 14.72
CA ARG A 76 10.94 -12.74 15.27
C ARG A 76 11.52 -11.41 15.71
N ALA A 77 11.29 -10.33 14.94
CA ALA A 77 11.79 -8.99 15.27
C ALA A 77 11.11 -8.42 16.51
N LEU A 78 9.81 -8.70 16.72
CA LEU A 78 9.02 -8.22 17.86
C LEU A 78 9.01 -9.18 19.07
N ASP A 79 9.69 -10.34 18.95
CA ASP A 79 9.74 -11.39 19.97
C ASP A 79 8.34 -11.87 20.40
N CYS A 80 7.50 -12.22 19.39
CA CYS A 80 6.13 -12.66 19.58
C CYS A 80 5.79 -13.85 18.65
N SER A 81 4.60 -14.42 18.79
CA SER A 81 4.11 -15.46 17.88
C SER A 81 3.75 -14.89 16.50
N THR A 82 3.79 -15.73 15.46
CA THR A 82 3.35 -15.34 14.12
C THR A 82 1.89 -14.88 14.11
N GLN A 83 1.04 -15.52 14.91
CA GLN A 83 -0.36 -15.13 15.04
C GLN A 83 -0.51 -13.75 15.69
N GLU A 84 0.28 -13.44 16.70
CA GLU A 84 0.30 -12.12 17.33
C GLU A 84 0.81 -11.06 16.35
N ALA A 85 1.89 -11.34 15.60
CA ALA A 85 2.41 -10.43 14.58
C ALA A 85 1.36 -10.12 13.50
N ALA A 86 0.64 -11.14 13.02
CA ALA A 86 -0.47 -10.96 12.08
C ALA A 86 -1.56 -10.07 12.66
N SER A 87 -1.97 -10.30 13.92
CA SER A 87 -2.96 -9.47 14.61
C SER A 87 -2.50 -8.02 14.80
N LEU A 88 -1.23 -7.78 15.09
CA LEU A 88 -0.67 -6.43 15.22
C LEU A 88 -0.70 -5.67 13.88
N ILE A 89 -0.31 -6.34 12.78
CA ILE A 89 -0.36 -5.77 11.43
C ILE A 89 -1.80 -5.45 11.04
N ASP A 90 -2.74 -6.37 11.27
CA ASP A 90 -4.17 -6.17 10.99
C ASP A 90 -4.77 -5.02 11.81
N THR A 91 -4.43 -4.93 13.10
CA THR A 91 -4.87 -3.83 13.97
C THR A 91 -4.38 -2.49 13.44
N ALA A 92 -3.10 -2.36 13.10
CA ALA A 92 -2.56 -1.12 12.53
C ALA A 92 -3.21 -0.78 11.19
N SER A 93 -3.42 -1.78 10.32
CA SER A 93 -4.10 -1.60 9.04
C SER A 93 -5.53 -1.07 9.23
N LYS A 94 -6.28 -1.60 10.18
CA LYS A 94 -7.63 -1.14 10.52
C LYS A 94 -7.63 0.28 11.09
N GLU A 95 -6.73 0.60 12.02
CA GLU A 95 -6.60 1.93 12.60
C GLU A 95 -6.25 2.98 11.53
N ILE A 96 -5.32 2.67 10.61
CA ILE A 96 -4.97 3.53 9.46
C ILE A 96 -6.20 3.72 8.57
N THR A 97 -6.88 2.64 8.23
CA THR A 97 -8.01 2.65 7.31
C THR A 97 -9.19 3.44 7.86
N GLN A 98 -9.49 3.32 9.17
CA GLN A 98 -10.56 4.09 9.82
C GLN A 98 -10.33 5.62 9.76
N GLN A 99 -9.07 6.05 9.70
CA GLN A 99 -8.71 7.47 9.60
C GLN A 99 -8.73 7.98 8.15
N ILE A 100 -8.68 7.07 7.15
CA ILE A 100 -8.55 7.41 5.73
C ILE A 100 -9.71 6.82 4.94
N ARG A 101 -10.95 7.22 5.27
CA ARG A 101 -12.07 6.91 4.36
C ARG A 101 -11.82 7.57 3.02
N THR A 102 -11.86 6.77 1.94
CA THR A 102 -11.66 7.27 0.58
C THR A 102 -12.65 6.65 -0.40
N ASN A 103 -12.83 7.32 -1.52
CA ASN A 103 -13.59 6.83 -2.66
C ASN A 103 -12.68 5.96 -3.52
N VAL A 104 -13.13 4.76 -3.89
CA VAL A 104 -12.35 3.80 -4.68
C VAL A 104 -13.03 3.55 -6.01
N LEU A 105 -12.29 3.70 -7.09
CA LEU A 105 -12.68 3.24 -8.43
C LEU A 105 -12.05 1.87 -8.66
N ILE A 106 -12.85 0.90 -9.09
CA ILE A 106 -12.41 -0.42 -9.51
C ILE A 106 -12.50 -0.49 -11.02
N ILE A 107 -11.43 -0.87 -11.70
CA ILE A 107 -11.37 -1.11 -13.16
C ILE A 107 -11.08 -2.61 -13.32
N GLU A 108 -12.14 -3.39 -13.58
CA GLU A 108 -12.07 -4.86 -13.62
C GLU A 108 -13.25 -5.37 -14.43
N ASP A 109 -13.00 -6.16 -15.47
CA ASP A 109 -14.04 -6.70 -16.36
C ASP A 109 -14.60 -8.05 -15.88
N GLU A 110 -13.82 -8.81 -15.08
CA GLU A 110 -14.26 -10.07 -14.50
C GLU A 110 -15.23 -9.83 -13.33
N PRO A 111 -16.54 -10.20 -13.46
CA PRO A 111 -17.54 -9.81 -12.46
C PRO A 111 -17.27 -10.38 -11.06
N PHE A 112 -16.70 -11.59 -10.97
CA PHE A 112 -16.41 -12.22 -9.68
C PHE A 112 -15.24 -11.54 -8.98
N ILE A 113 -14.17 -11.20 -9.72
CA ILE A 113 -13.02 -10.46 -9.17
C ILE A 113 -13.45 -9.05 -8.75
N ALA A 114 -14.25 -8.37 -9.59
CA ALA A 114 -14.78 -7.06 -9.24
C ALA A 114 -15.61 -7.08 -7.95
N LEU A 115 -16.43 -8.12 -7.75
CA LEU A 115 -17.24 -8.30 -6.54
C LEU A 115 -16.36 -8.56 -5.31
N ASP A 116 -15.32 -9.39 -5.45
CA ASP A 116 -14.37 -9.66 -4.36
C ASP A 116 -13.62 -8.38 -3.96
N LEU A 117 -13.15 -7.59 -4.95
CA LEU A 117 -12.50 -6.30 -4.72
C LEU A 117 -13.45 -5.30 -4.05
N GLN A 118 -14.72 -5.22 -4.50
CA GLN A 118 -15.71 -4.34 -3.90
C GLN A 118 -15.95 -4.72 -2.44
N THR A 119 -16.21 -5.99 -2.16
CA THR A 119 -16.42 -6.49 -0.80
C THR A 119 -15.23 -6.15 0.11
N LEU A 120 -14.00 -6.40 -0.36
CA LEU A 120 -12.79 -6.12 0.39
C LEU A 120 -12.62 -4.62 0.67
N VAL A 121 -12.88 -3.76 -0.31
CA VAL A 121 -12.81 -2.30 -0.19
C VAL A 121 -13.83 -1.78 0.84
N GLU A 122 -15.06 -2.30 0.80
CA GLU A 122 -16.13 -1.92 1.72
C GLU A 122 -15.87 -2.43 3.14
N GLU A 123 -15.32 -3.65 3.32
CA GLU A 123 -14.87 -4.17 4.62
C GLU A 123 -13.78 -3.30 5.25
N LEU A 124 -12.91 -2.70 4.44
CA LEU A 124 -11.91 -1.74 4.90
C LEU A 124 -12.51 -0.37 5.25
N GLY A 125 -13.82 -0.14 5.06
CA GLY A 125 -14.51 1.10 5.37
C GLY A 125 -14.39 2.19 4.30
N HIS A 126 -13.86 1.87 3.13
CA HIS A 126 -13.85 2.75 1.95
C HIS A 126 -15.18 2.66 1.20
N ARG A 127 -15.40 3.59 0.26
CA ARG A 127 -16.61 3.60 -0.57
C ARG A 127 -16.25 3.34 -2.03
N VAL A 128 -16.83 2.32 -2.65
CA VAL A 128 -16.73 2.10 -4.09
C VAL A 128 -17.62 3.10 -4.81
N VAL A 129 -17.02 3.95 -5.65
CA VAL A 129 -17.72 4.98 -6.44
C VAL A 129 -18.00 4.56 -7.86
N GLY A 130 -17.41 3.46 -8.30
CA GLY A 130 -17.66 2.86 -9.59
C GLY A 130 -16.91 1.55 -9.77
N VAL A 131 -17.51 0.68 -10.57
CA VAL A 131 -16.87 -0.50 -11.15
C VAL A 131 -16.93 -0.34 -12.66
N ALA A 132 -15.78 -0.14 -13.28
CA ALA A 132 -15.64 0.06 -14.72
C ALA A 132 -15.08 -1.23 -15.35
N ARG A 133 -15.67 -1.66 -16.44
CA ARG A 133 -15.26 -2.88 -17.18
C ARG A 133 -14.46 -2.57 -18.44
N THR A 134 -14.43 -1.30 -18.82
CA THR A 134 -13.77 -0.81 -20.02
C THR A 134 -13.05 0.50 -19.73
N HIS A 135 -12.09 0.85 -20.57
CA HIS A 135 -11.41 2.16 -20.53
C HIS A 135 -12.42 3.32 -20.50
N ARG A 136 -13.42 3.30 -21.38
CA ARG A 136 -14.43 4.35 -21.48
C ARG A 136 -15.23 4.49 -20.18
N GLU A 137 -15.70 3.38 -19.62
CA GLU A 137 -16.45 3.39 -18.36
C GLU A 137 -15.61 3.95 -17.19
N ALA A 138 -14.30 3.68 -17.18
CA ALA A 138 -13.40 4.22 -16.18
C ALA A 138 -13.32 5.76 -16.24
N LEU A 139 -13.19 6.33 -17.43
CA LEU A 139 -13.18 7.79 -17.62
C LEU A 139 -14.54 8.42 -17.25
N GLU A 140 -15.64 7.79 -17.64
CA GLU A 140 -16.98 8.25 -17.27
C GLU A 140 -17.21 8.21 -15.75
N ALA A 141 -16.69 7.20 -15.05
CA ALA A 141 -16.79 7.09 -13.60
C ALA A 141 -16.02 8.22 -12.91
N VAL A 142 -14.78 8.50 -13.33
CA VAL A 142 -13.95 9.59 -12.77
C VAL A 142 -14.59 10.96 -13.03
N ALA A 143 -15.20 11.16 -14.19
CA ALA A 143 -15.90 12.41 -14.51
C ALA A 143 -17.13 12.65 -13.62
N LYS A 144 -17.80 11.58 -13.16
CA LYS A 144 -18.94 11.67 -12.22
C LYS A 144 -18.49 11.93 -10.80
N GLU A 145 -17.49 11.18 -10.35
CA GLU A 145 -16.96 11.29 -8.99
C GLU A 145 -15.48 10.95 -8.95
N ARG A 146 -14.65 11.88 -8.45
CA ARG A 146 -13.19 11.69 -8.37
C ARG A 146 -12.86 10.64 -7.31
N PRO A 147 -12.10 9.58 -7.66
CA PRO A 147 -11.62 8.62 -6.69
C PRO A 147 -10.43 9.17 -5.91
N GLY A 148 -10.21 8.65 -4.70
CA GLY A 148 -9.00 8.83 -3.92
C GLY A 148 -8.09 7.60 -3.92
N LEU A 149 -8.51 6.52 -4.61
CA LEU A 149 -7.74 5.31 -4.89
C LEU A 149 -8.30 4.63 -6.14
N ILE A 150 -7.44 4.08 -6.98
CA ILE A 150 -7.83 3.24 -8.12
C ILE A 150 -7.26 1.83 -7.92
N LEU A 151 -8.11 0.81 -8.05
CA LEU A 151 -7.72 -0.58 -8.22
C LEU A 151 -7.96 -0.94 -9.68
N ALA A 152 -6.94 -1.33 -10.43
CA ALA A 152 -7.07 -1.53 -11.87
C ALA A 152 -6.48 -2.85 -12.34
N ASP A 153 -7.27 -3.68 -13.03
CA ASP A 153 -6.69 -4.67 -13.93
C ASP A 153 -6.08 -3.96 -15.13
N ILE A 154 -5.01 -4.50 -15.60
CA ILE A 154 -4.25 -3.99 -16.74
C ILE A 154 -4.88 -4.40 -18.06
N GLN A 155 -5.41 -5.62 -18.13
CA GLN A 155 -6.02 -6.20 -19.34
C GLN A 155 -7.52 -6.37 -19.14
N LEU A 156 -8.29 -5.77 -20.03
CA LEU A 156 -9.75 -5.87 -20.04
C LEU A 156 -10.23 -6.73 -21.21
N ALA A 157 -11.34 -7.47 -21.04
CA ALA A 157 -11.81 -8.46 -22.01
C ALA A 157 -12.27 -7.86 -23.34
N ASP A 158 -12.66 -6.59 -23.36
CA ASP A 158 -13.02 -5.89 -24.60
C ASP A 158 -11.80 -5.48 -25.46
N GLY A 159 -10.59 -5.85 -25.03
CA GLY A 159 -9.33 -5.50 -25.66
C GLY A 159 -8.84 -4.09 -25.31
N SER A 160 -9.58 -3.33 -24.51
CA SER A 160 -9.09 -2.06 -23.97
C SER A 160 -8.08 -2.30 -22.83
N SER A 161 -7.29 -1.29 -22.52
CA SER A 161 -6.25 -1.36 -21.52
C SER A 161 -6.62 -0.54 -20.28
N GLY A 162 -6.68 -1.21 -19.14
CA GLY A 162 -6.81 -0.51 -17.85
C GLY A 162 -5.59 0.37 -17.56
N LEU A 163 -4.40 0.00 -18.03
CA LEU A 163 -3.21 0.85 -17.93
C LEU A 163 -3.37 2.17 -18.71
N GLU A 164 -3.91 2.12 -19.93
CA GLU A 164 -4.17 3.34 -20.71
C GLU A 164 -5.23 4.20 -20.05
N ALA A 165 -6.31 3.60 -19.52
CA ALA A 165 -7.33 4.31 -18.76
C ALA A 165 -6.71 5.04 -17.55
N VAL A 166 -5.89 4.35 -16.77
CA VAL A 166 -5.19 4.93 -15.61
C VAL A 166 -4.26 6.06 -16.04
N ASN A 167 -3.44 5.87 -17.09
CA ASN A 167 -2.54 6.92 -17.57
C ASN A 167 -3.30 8.18 -18.00
N GLN A 168 -4.44 8.03 -18.66
CA GLN A 168 -5.27 9.17 -19.03
C GLN A 168 -5.89 9.85 -17.80
N ILE A 169 -6.38 9.08 -16.81
CA ILE A 169 -6.90 9.62 -15.56
C ILE A 169 -5.81 10.39 -14.79
N LEU A 170 -4.58 9.85 -14.72
CA LEU A 170 -3.46 10.48 -14.02
C LEU A 170 -2.96 11.74 -14.72
N GLY A 171 -3.29 11.96 -15.99
CA GLY A 171 -3.04 13.24 -16.67
C GLY A 171 -3.83 14.40 -16.07
N ASP A 172 -5.02 14.12 -15.54
CA ASP A 172 -5.95 15.13 -15.01
C ASP A 172 -6.02 15.14 -13.47
N CYS A 173 -5.63 14.07 -12.80
CA CYS A 173 -5.67 14.00 -11.34
C CYS A 173 -4.53 13.15 -10.79
N SER A 174 -4.06 13.52 -9.59
CA SER A 174 -3.09 12.72 -8.84
C SER A 174 -3.86 11.85 -7.84
N VAL A 175 -3.75 10.54 -8.00
CA VAL A 175 -4.42 9.53 -7.17
C VAL A 175 -3.54 8.28 -7.10
N PRO A 176 -3.43 7.61 -5.94
CA PRO A 176 -2.71 6.34 -5.86
C PRO A 176 -3.41 5.28 -6.69
N VAL A 177 -2.61 4.44 -7.35
CA VAL A 177 -3.10 3.33 -8.17
C VAL A 177 -2.44 2.04 -7.72
N ILE A 178 -3.25 1.00 -7.57
CA ILE A 178 -2.81 -0.37 -7.36
C ILE A 178 -3.21 -1.15 -8.61
N PHE A 179 -2.22 -1.65 -9.33
CA PHE A 179 -2.48 -2.57 -10.45
C PHE A 179 -2.61 -4.01 -9.94
N ILE A 180 -3.62 -4.71 -10.47
CA ILE A 180 -3.92 -6.11 -10.11
C ILE A 180 -3.92 -6.90 -11.41
N THR A 181 -2.94 -7.80 -11.62
CA THR A 181 -2.75 -8.47 -12.90
C THR A 181 -2.32 -9.93 -12.77
N ALA A 182 -2.67 -10.75 -13.75
CA ALA A 182 -2.16 -12.12 -13.87
C ALA A 182 -0.74 -12.18 -14.48
N TYR A 183 -0.24 -11.08 -15.08
CA TYR A 183 1.00 -11.05 -15.85
C TYR A 183 1.93 -9.90 -15.40
N PRO A 184 2.45 -9.93 -14.17
CA PRO A 184 3.26 -8.83 -13.62
C PRO A 184 4.55 -8.58 -14.39
N GLU A 185 5.15 -9.62 -14.99
CA GLU A 185 6.40 -9.55 -15.72
C GLU A 185 6.36 -8.64 -16.96
N ARG A 186 5.17 -8.39 -17.50
CA ARG A 186 5.00 -7.48 -18.65
C ARG A 186 5.20 -6.02 -18.29
N PHE A 187 5.17 -5.68 -17.01
CA PHE A 187 5.22 -4.31 -16.51
C PHE A 187 6.48 -4.01 -15.69
N LEU A 188 7.18 -5.04 -15.22
CA LEU A 188 8.45 -4.91 -14.52
C LEU A 188 9.61 -4.93 -15.53
N THR A 189 9.57 -4.02 -16.49
CA THR A 189 10.54 -3.98 -17.59
C THR A 189 11.80 -3.15 -17.27
N GLY A 190 11.84 -2.49 -16.10
CA GLY A 190 12.90 -1.55 -15.73
C GLY A 190 12.83 -0.22 -16.50
N ALA A 191 11.79 -0.02 -17.30
CA ALA A 191 11.54 1.23 -18.02
C ALA A 191 10.37 2.00 -17.37
N PRO A 192 10.52 3.31 -17.11
CA PRO A 192 9.43 4.14 -16.56
C PRO A 192 8.25 4.27 -17.55
N PRO A 193 7.00 4.41 -17.06
CA PRO A 193 6.64 4.44 -15.64
C PRO A 193 6.37 3.04 -15.09
N GLU A 194 7.13 2.62 -14.07
CA GLU A 194 6.79 1.42 -13.32
C GLU A 194 5.67 1.72 -12.30
N PRO A 195 4.68 0.82 -12.13
CA PRO A 195 3.63 1.01 -11.14
C PRO A 195 4.22 0.97 -9.73
N ALA A 196 3.84 1.94 -8.89
CA ALA A 196 4.30 1.99 -7.51
C ALA A 196 3.76 0.81 -6.67
N PHE A 197 2.58 0.29 -7.05
CA PHE A 197 1.92 -0.83 -6.39
C PHE A 197 1.39 -1.82 -7.42
N LEU A 198 1.87 -3.06 -7.33
CA LEU A 198 1.49 -4.16 -8.22
C LEU A 198 1.13 -5.39 -7.39
N VAL A 199 -0.03 -5.96 -7.64
CA VAL A 199 -0.54 -7.18 -7.00
C VAL A 199 -0.80 -8.23 -8.08
N THR A 200 -0.31 -9.45 -7.85
CA THR A 200 -0.48 -10.56 -8.80
C THR A 200 -1.76 -11.33 -8.51
N LYS A 201 -2.55 -11.62 -9.54
CA LYS A 201 -3.67 -12.57 -9.47
C LYS A 201 -3.13 -14.02 -9.49
N PRO A 202 -3.65 -14.97 -8.66
CA PRO A 202 -4.62 -14.73 -7.60
C PRO A 202 -4.00 -14.06 -6.37
N PHE A 203 -4.72 -13.14 -5.75
CA PHE A 203 -4.23 -12.39 -4.59
C PHE A 203 -4.84 -12.92 -3.28
N GLY A 204 -4.06 -12.85 -2.20
CA GLY A 204 -4.56 -13.07 -0.85
C GLY A 204 -5.26 -11.82 -0.32
N VAL A 205 -6.38 -12.00 0.37
CA VAL A 205 -7.18 -10.91 0.97
C VAL A 205 -6.32 -10.02 1.87
N ASP A 206 -5.56 -10.62 2.78
CA ASP A 206 -4.71 -9.88 3.73
C ASP A 206 -3.58 -9.12 3.03
N SER A 207 -3.00 -9.71 1.98
CA SER A 207 -1.96 -9.07 1.18
C SER A 207 -2.52 -7.82 0.47
N LEU A 208 -3.70 -7.91 -0.13
CA LEU A 208 -4.31 -6.77 -0.82
C LEU A 208 -4.75 -5.69 0.18
N LYS A 209 -5.29 -6.06 1.34
CA LYS A 209 -5.59 -5.12 2.45
C LYS A 209 -4.36 -4.33 2.88
N ALA A 210 -3.22 -5.00 3.03
CA ALA A 210 -1.96 -4.35 3.39
C ALA A 210 -1.49 -3.38 2.30
N VAL A 211 -1.57 -3.76 1.02
CA VAL A 211 -1.17 -2.90 -0.10
C VAL A 211 -2.09 -1.68 -0.23
N ILE A 212 -3.41 -1.83 -0.03
CA ILE A 212 -4.35 -0.70 -0.02
C ILE A 212 -4.00 0.30 1.08
N SER A 213 -3.80 -0.21 2.31
CA SER A 213 -3.40 0.63 3.45
C SER A 213 -2.08 1.35 3.19
N GLN A 214 -1.11 0.66 2.60
CA GLN A 214 0.18 1.21 2.24
C GLN A 214 0.06 2.31 1.17
N ALA A 215 -0.69 2.06 0.10
CA ALA A 215 -0.88 3.03 -0.99
C ALA A 215 -1.51 4.34 -0.49
N LEU A 216 -2.56 4.23 0.32
CA LEU A 216 -3.25 5.39 0.90
C LEU A 216 -2.38 6.14 1.92
N PHE A 217 -1.55 5.43 2.67
CA PHE A 217 -0.62 6.03 3.62
C PHE A 217 0.46 6.87 2.93
N PHE A 218 1.04 6.35 1.83
CA PHE A 218 2.13 7.03 1.13
C PHE A 218 1.66 8.13 0.20
N ASP A 219 0.46 8.05 -0.38
CA ASP A 219 -0.07 9.10 -1.25
C ASP A 219 -0.21 10.43 -0.52
N ARG A 220 -0.65 10.41 0.72
CA ARG A 220 -0.73 11.63 1.55
C ARG A 220 0.62 12.32 1.78
N LYS A 221 1.74 11.59 1.69
CA LYS A 221 3.08 12.18 1.76
C LYS A 221 3.41 13.01 0.51
N SER A 222 3.09 12.49 -0.67
CA SER A 222 3.43 13.14 -1.94
C SER A 222 2.66 14.43 -2.20
N HIS A 223 1.41 14.53 -1.75
CA HIS A 223 0.60 15.74 -1.90
C HIS A 223 0.99 16.90 -0.98
N ARG A 224 1.75 16.65 0.09
CA ARG A 224 2.13 17.67 1.07
C ARG A 224 3.54 18.22 0.91
N THR A 225 4.42 17.52 0.20
CA THR A 225 5.83 17.95 0.04
C THR A 225 6.05 18.91 -1.13
N GLY A 226 5.02 19.20 -1.95
CA GLY A 226 5.16 20.17 -3.04
C GLY A 226 6.26 19.84 -4.05
N ILE A 227 6.76 18.60 -4.08
CA ILE A 227 7.73 18.17 -5.08
C ILE A 227 6.96 18.02 -6.40
N PRO A 228 7.23 18.88 -7.41
CA PRO A 228 6.61 18.69 -8.72
C PRO A 228 7.06 17.34 -9.25
N ARG A 229 6.12 16.45 -9.55
CA ARG A 229 6.43 15.27 -10.39
C ARG A 229 7.03 15.82 -11.68
N ALA A 230 8.20 15.30 -12.06
CA ALA A 230 8.81 15.64 -13.33
C ALA A 230 7.79 15.44 -14.45
N PRO A 231 7.67 16.40 -15.40
CA PRO A 231 6.73 16.28 -16.49
C PRO A 231 7.09 15.01 -17.27
N VAL A 232 6.08 14.17 -17.53
CA VAL A 232 6.21 13.05 -18.44
C VAL A 232 6.64 13.63 -19.78
N ALA A 233 7.86 13.36 -20.21
CA ALA A 233 8.34 13.76 -21.51
C ALA A 233 7.52 13.00 -22.54
N VAL A 234 6.60 13.71 -23.20
CA VAL A 234 5.95 13.26 -24.43
C VAL A 234 7.00 13.38 -25.52
N GLY A 235 7.51 12.23 -25.96
CA GLY A 235 8.38 12.06 -27.10
C GLY A 235 7.78 11.02 -28.01
#